data_32000bf497b666527ad303e7dec4f054
#
_entry.id   32000bf497b666527ad303e7dec4f054
#
_cell.length_a   1.000
_cell.length_b   1.000
_cell.length_c   1.000
_cell.angle_alpha   90.00
_cell.angle_beta   90.00
_cell.angle_gamma   90.00
#
_symmetry.space_group_name_H-M   'P 1'
#
loop_
_entity.id
_entity.type
_entity.pdbx_description
1 polymer ?
#
loop_
_entity_poly.entity_id
_entity_poly.type
_entity_poly.pdbx_seq_one_letter_code
_entity_poly.pdbx_strand_id
1 'polypeptide(L)'
;MKTQSYIKEDLDEVLKAVGLAFAVDPKDIIGRRRHGWLINPRFCTYYLLRQKGWSLAAVGEACGKRDHGSVLHGVKTLKDRIETEKALGKALVRLRQVGYEL
;
A
#
# COMPACT_ATOMS: atom_id res chain seq x y z
N MET A 1 21.59 7.58 8.64
CA MET A 1 21.14 7.60 8.43
C MET A 1 20.19 7.52 8.24
N LYS A 2 19.65 7.69 8.12
CA LYS A 2 18.74 7.77 8.06
C LYS A 2 17.93 7.19 7.91
N THR A 3 17.94 7.18 7.78
CA THR A 3 17.14 6.45 7.84
C THR A 3 15.85 6.50 7.65
N GLN A 4 15.44 7.35 7.57
CA GLN A 4 14.29 7.47 7.53
C GLN A 4 13.70 7.49 6.40
N SER A 5 12.94 7.11 6.13
CA SER A 5 12.33 6.82 5.01
C SER A 5 11.11 7.51 4.77
N TYR A 6 10.92 8.70 5.07
CA TYR A 6 9.78 9.42 4.75
C TYR A 6 9.96 10.19 3.50
N ILE A 7 10.52 9.70 2.44
CA ILE A 7 10.69 10.40 1.17
C ILE A 7 9.33 10.53 0.51
N LYS A 8 8.85 11.75 0.36
CA LYS A 8 7.53 11.99 -0.20
C LYS A 8 7.39 11.42 -1.60
N GLU A 9 8.47 11.38 -2.36
CA GLU A 9 8.46 10.78 -3.69
C GLU A 9 8.11 9.31 -3.64
N ASP A 10 8.54 8.58 -2.60
CA ASP A 10 8.17 7.18 -2.44
C ASP A 10 6.67 7.04 -2.26
N LEU A 11 6.08 7.89 -1.42
CA LEU A 11 4.65 7.84 -1.18
C LEU A 11 3.87 8.16 -2.45
N ASP A 12 4.25 9.22 -3.13
CA ASP A 12 3.56 9.63 -4.36
C ASP A 12 3.66 8.54 -5.42
N GLU A 13 4.82 7.95 -5.57
CA GLU A 13 5.05 6.89 -6.55
C GLU A 13 4.20 5.65 -6.25
N VAL A 14 4.19 5.21 -4.99
CA VAL A 14 3.41 4.05 -4.59
C VAL A 14 1.92 4.32 -4.75
N LEU A 15 1.45 5.49 -4.30
CA LEU A 15 0.03 5.83 -4.42
C LEU A 15 -0.41 5.88 -5.87
N LYS A 16 0.41 6.43 -6.74
CA LYS A 16 0.09 6.49 -8.16
C LYS A 16 -0.01 5.08 -8.76
N ALA A 17 0.96 4.24 -8.45
CA ALA A 17 0.99 2.89 -8.99
C ALA A 17 -0.19 2.06 -8.48
N VAL A 18 -0.48 2.14 -7.18
CA VAL A 18 -1.60 1.40 -6.59
C VAL A 18 -2.92 1.94 -7.13
N GLY A 19 -3.04 3.26 -7.22
CA GLY A 19 -4.26 3.88 -7.76
C GLY A 19 -4.56 3.41 -9.18
N LEU A 20 -3.54 3.32 -10.02
CA LEU A 20 -3.71 2.83 -11.39
C LEU A 20 -4.00 1.34 -11.41
N ALA A 21 -3.33 0.56 -10.57
CA ALA A 21 -3.50 -0.88 -10.56
C ALA A 21 -4.90 -1.31 -10.13
N PHE A 22 -5.47 -0.60 -9.17
CA PHE A 22 -6.80 -0.93 -8.64
C PHE A 22 -7.90 -0.02 -9.18
N ALA A 23 -7.56 0.94 -10.01
CA ALA A 23 -8.52 1.92 -10.57
C ALA A 23 -9.20 2.71 -9.45
N VAL A 24 -8.43 3.21 -8.50
CA VAL A 24 -8.95 4.03 -7.40
C VAL A 24 -8.15 5.32 -7.31
N ASP A 25 -8.80 6.36 -6.78
CA ASP A 25 -8.14 7.65 -6.59
C ASP A 25 -7.17 7.53 -5.41
N PRO A 26 -5.90 7.94 -5.59
CA PRO A 26 -4.95 7.92 -4.47
C PRO A 26 -5.43 8.66 -3.23
N LYS A 27 -6.23 9.71 -3.40
CA LYS A 27 -6.78 10.44 -2.26
C LYS A 27 -7.68 9.56 -1.40
N ASP A 28 -8.39 8.62 -2.03
CA ASP A 28 -9.24 7.72 -1.29
C ASP A 28 -8.44 6.69 -0.52
N ILE A 29 -7.26 6.32 -1.03
CA ILE A 29 -6.40 5.35 -0.34
C ILE A 29 -5.98 5.90 1.02
N ILE A 30 -5.54 7.16 1.05
CA ILE A 30 -5.08 7.78 2.30
C ILE A 30 -6.18 8.54 3.03
N GLY A 31 -7.39 8.56 2.48
CA GLY A 31 -8.52 9.26 3.08
C GLY A 31 -9.22 8.44 4.14
N ARG A 32 -10.38 8.95 4.57
CA ARG A 32 -11.13 8.35 5.67
C ARG A 32 -12.30 7.47 5.23
N ARG A 33 -12.54 7.40 3.94
CA ARG A 33 -13.66 6.60 3.45
C ARG A 33 -13.46 5.13 3.79
N ARG A 34 -14.56 4.45 4.11
CA ARG A 34 -14.52 3.06 4.53
C ARG A 34 -15.28 2.18 3.57
N HIS A 35 -14.85 2.16 2.33
CA HIS A 35 -15.43 1.26 1.34
C HIS A 35 -14.61 -0.02 1.26
N GLY A 36 -15.28 -1.15 1.11
CA GLY A 36 -14.60 -2.44 1.02
C GLY A 36 -13.57 -2.50 -0.11
N TRP A 37 -13.84 -1.80 -1.21
CA TRP A 37 -12.94 -1.79 -2.36
C TRP A 37 -11.66 -0.98 -2.11
N LEU A 38 -11.55 -0.28 -0.98
CA LEU A 38 -10.34 0.42 -0.58
C LEU A 38 -9.42 -0.44 0.28
N ILE A 39 -9.87 -1.57 0.76
CA ILE A 39 -9.08 -2.41 1.68
C ILE A 39 -7.82 -2.92 1.01
N ASN A 40 -7.96 -3.59 -0.13
CA ASN A 40 -6.79 -4.12 -0.84
C ASN A 40 -5.84 -3.03 -1.33
N PRO A 41 -6.32 -1.92 -1.92
CA PRO A 41 -5.42 -0.82 -2.27
C PRO A 41 -4.65 -0.26 -1.08
N ARG A 42 -5.30 -0.11 0.08
CA ARG A 42 -4.63 0.38 1.28
C ARG A 42 -3.57 -0.59 1.76
N PHE A 43 -3.92 -1.86 1.86
CA PHE A 43 -2.98 -2.88 2.33
C PHE A 43 -1.79 -3.00 1.38
N CYS A 44 -2.04 -2.89 0.08
CA CYS A 44 -0.99 -2.92 -0.92
C CYS A 44 -0.04 -1.73 -0.77
N THR A 45 -0.59 -0.54 -0.50
CA THR A 45 0.21 0.65 -0.26
C THR A 45 1.12 0.46 0.96
N TYR A 46 0.58 -0.08 2.06
CA TYR A 46 1.38 -0.35 3.25
C TYR A 46 2.51 -1.32 2.93
N TYR A 47 2.21 -2.38 2.21
CA TYR A 47 3.17 -3.41 1.87
C TYR A 47 4.32 -2.83 1.04
N LEU A 48 4.00 -2.04 0.02
CA LEU A 48 5.01 -1.48 -0.87
C LEU A 48 5.88 -0.44 -0.18
N LEU A 49 5.30 0.39 0.69
CA LEU A 49 6.09 1.34 1.46
C LEU A 49 7.02 0.63 2.43
N ARG A 50 6.55 -0.47 3.03
CA ARG A 50 7.42 -1.28 3.88
C ARG A 50 8.59 -1.86 3.09
N GLN A 51 8.34 -2.28 1.85
CA GLN A 51 9.43 -2.78 1.00
C GLN A 51 10.47 -1.69 0.70
N LYS A 52 10.04 -0.44 0.66
CA LYS A 52 10.97 0.67 0.45
C LYS A 52 11.72 1.06 1.73
N GLY A 53 11.48 0.37 2.83
CA GLY A 53 12.19 0.60 4.07
C GLY A 53 11.48 1.49 5.07
N TRP A 54 10.25 1.90 4.79
CA TRP A 54 9.50 2.73 5.72
C TRP A 54 9.13 1.94 6.97
N SER A 55 9.21 2.60 8.13
CA SER A 55 8.76 1.98 9.38
C SER A 55 7.24 1.88 9.39
N LEU A 56 6.71 0.99 10.25
CA LEU A 56 5.25 0.89 10.40
C LEU A 56 4.64 2.21 10.82
N ALA A 57 5.30 2.94 11.71
CA ALA A 57 4.80 4.23 12.17
C ALA A 57 4.78 5.25 11.02
N ALA A 58 5.83 5.28 10.20
CA ALA A 58 5.90 6.20 9.07
C ALA A 58 4.81 5.90 8.05
N VAL A 59 4.59 4.62 7.76
CA VAL A 59 3.53 4.22 6.83
C VAL A 59 2.17 4.67 7.37
N GLY A 60 1.90 4.40 8.64
CA GLY A 60 0.62 4.78 9.25
C GLY A 60 0.39 6.27 9.22
N GLU A 61 1.41 7.04 9.55
CA GLU A 61 1.30 8.50 9.55
C GLU A 61 0.99 9.04 8.15
N ALA A 62 1.68 8.52 7.14
CA ALA A 62 1.51 9.00 5.77
C ALA A 62 0.20 8.53 5.15
N CYS A 63 -0.35 7.43 5.61
CA CYS A 63 -1.53 6.83 4.99
C CYS A 63 -2.81 7.10 5.78
N GLY A 64 -2.97 8.33 6.26
CA GLY A 64 -4.20 8.74 6.92
C GLY A 64 -4.18 8.59 8.41
N LYS A 65 -3.00 8.62 9.01
CA LYS A 65 -2.81 8.54 10.47
C LYS A 65 -3.36 7.25 11.04
N ARG A 66 -2.96 6.14 10.45
CA ARG A 66 -3.30 4.80 10.94
C ARG A 66 -2.26 4.39 11.97
N ASP A 67 -2.67 3.65 12.99
CA ASP A 67 -1.70 3.15 13.95
C ASP A 67 -0.88 2.02 13.34
N HIS A 68 0.26 1.72 13.95
CA HIS A 68 1.17 0.75 13.36
C HIS A 68 0.63 -0.68 13.45
N GLY A 69 -0.27 -0.95 14.39
CA GLY A 69 -0.92 -2.26 14.46
C GLY A 69 -1.81 -2.51 13.25
N SER A 70 -2.55 -1.49 12.82
CA SER A 70 -3.37 -1.57 11.61
C SER A 70 -2.51 -1.78 10.37
N VAL A 71 -1.38 -1.09 10.29
CA VAL A 71 -0.47 -1.23 9.16
C VAL A 71 0.10 -2.65 9.12
N LEU A 72 0.55 -3.16 10.26
CA LEU A 72 1.09 -4.51 10.34
C LEU A 72 0.04 -5.55 9.94
N HIS A 73 -1.19 -5.39 10.42
CA HIS A 73 -2.28 -6.28 10.05
C HIS A 73 -2.49 -6.26 8.53
N GLY A 74 -2.50 -5.07 7.94
CA GLY A 74 -2.69 -4.95 6.50
C GLY A 74 -1.60 -5.61 5.69
N VAL A 75 -0.33 -5.44 6.12
CA VAL A 75 0.80 -6.06 5.44
C VAL A 75 0.68 -7.58 5.48
N LYS A 76 0.39 -8.13 6.67
CA LYS A 76 0.25 -9.58 6.81
C LYS A 76 -0.91 -10.12 6.01
N THR A 77 -2.03 -9.43 6.04
CA THR A 77 -3.21 -9.84 5.31
C THR A 77 -2.96 -9.82 3.81
N LEU A 78 -2.26 -8.80 3.33
CA LEU A 78 -1.97 -8.73 1.90
C LEU A 78 -1.07 -9.89 1.47
N LYS A 79 -0.06 -10.24 2.28
CA LYS A 79 0.81 -11.37 1.95
C LYS A 79 0.00 -12.64 1.75
N ASP A 80 -0.97 -12.89 2.62
CA ASP A 80 -1.83 -14.06 2.49
C ASP A 80 -2.69 -13.96 1.23
N ARG A 81 -3.24 -12.80 0.95
CA ARG A 81 -4.12 -12.61 -0.19
C ARG A 81 -3.41 -12.72 -1.53
N ILE A 82 -2.14 -12.33 -1.59
CA ILE A 82 -1.36 -12.48 -2.81
C ILE A 82 -1.36 -13.94 -3.26
N GLU A 83 -1.30 -14.88 -2.33
CA GLU A 83 -1.24 -16.29 -2.66
C GLU A 83 -2.60 -16.92 -2.90
N THR A 84 -3.67 -16.36 -2.31
CA THR A 84 -4.95 -17.04 -2.30
C THR A 84 -6.07 -16.32 -3.03
N GLU A 85 -6.00 -15.00 -3.22
CA GLU A 85 -7.12 -14.26 -3.82
C GLU A 85 -6.89 -13.93 -5.26
N LYS A 86 -7.67 -14.57 -6.11
CA LYS A 86 -7.59 -14.28 -7.55
C LYS A 86 -8.01 -12.86 -7.88
N ALA A 87 -8.82 -12.24 -7.03
CA ALA A 87 -9.28 -10.88 -7.27
C ALA A 87 -8.12 -9.88 -7.32
N LEU A 88 -7.00 -10.21 -6.70
CA LEU A 88 -5.82 -9.34 -6.75
C LEU A 88 -4.99 -9.53 -8.02
N GLY A 89 -5.25 -10.59 -8.79
CA GLY A 89 -4.37 -10.98 -9.89
C GLY A 89 -4.05 -9.88 -10.88
N LYS A 90 -5.08 -9.16 -11.35
CA LYS A 90 -4.84 -8.11 -12.33
C LYS A 90 -4.04 -6.95 -11.74
N ALA A 91 -4.36 -6.55 -10.51
CA ALA A 91 -3.63 -5.48 -9.86
C ALA A 91 -2.18 -5.86 -9.63
N LEU A 92 -1.94 -7.11 -9.21
CA LEU A 92 -0.57 -7.59 -9.01
C LEU A 92 0.23 -7.57 -10.30
N VAL A 93 -0.39 -8.01 -11.41
CA VAL A 93 0.27 -7.97 -12.71
C VAL A 93 0.67 -6.55 -13.05
N ARG A 94 -0.24 -5.60 -12.89
CA ARG A 94 0.04 -4.20 -13.19
C ARG A 94 1.17 -3.64 -12.34
N LEU A 95 1.18 -3.97 -11.05
CA LEU A 95 2.24 -3.51 -10.15
C LEU A 95 3.59 -4.12 -10.49
N ARG A 96 3.60 -5.41 -10.83
CA ARG A 96 4.84 -6.07 -11.25
C ARG A 96 5.39 -5.47 -12.55
N GLN A 97 4.51 -5.06 -13.44
CA GLN A 97 4.92 -4.46 -14.72
C GLN A 97 5.64 -3.14 -14.52
N VAL A 98 5.33 -2.42 -13.45
CA VAL A 98 6.04 -1.16 -13.17
C VAL A 98 7.17 -1.33 -12.17
N GLY A 99 7.56 -2.56 -11.89
CA GLY A 99 8.79 -2.83 -11.13
C GLY A 99 8.63 -3.26 -9.69
N TYR A 100 7.41 -3.37 -9.18
CA TYR A 100 7.23 -3.81 -7.79
C TYR A 100 7.26 -5.33 -7.67
N GLU A 101 7.78 -5.78 -6.54
CA GLU A 101 7.83 -7.22 -6.26
C GLU A 101 6.71 -7.57 -5.28
N LEU A 102 5.83 -8.43 -5.74
CA LEU A 102 4.70 -8.86 -4.91
C LEU A 102 4.51 -10.38 -5.02
#